data_2aadb03bf9038c9d06df1d0599d4b046
#
_entry.id   2aadb03bf9038c9d06df1d0599d4b046
#
_cell.length_a   1.000
_cell.length_b   1.000
_cell.length_c   1.000
_cell.angle_alpha   90.00
_cell.angle_beta   90.00
_cell.angle_gamma   90.00
#
_symmetry.space_group_name_H-M   'P 1'
#
loop_
_entity.id
_entity.type
_entity.pdbx_description
1 polymer ?
#
loop_
_entity_poly.entity_id
_entity_poly.type
_entity_poly.pdbx_seq_one_letter_code
_entity_poly.pdbx_strand_id
1 'polypeptide(L)'
;IMQQLHYCLGLPRTASTLIMNILNENPRIFTTGTCPMPYFIDACKQRSNEVSEFIALDKDVLHKSYINFLRQGIKGWFEAMTDKPIVFSKSRMWAEYFPHTFAFDPNSKYLVILRDLRDIICSFESLSWKYPQVNYSAGDNKPFHQAPVDYRMEMYCTDTMSLLGRPLHTLPHLIEVAKQNPSNFFLCKHEHFNEEPRVTLQNIYQWLEEPNFEHDFDNIPKSDYYEHDTVYRSLVYHKTGTKLKKLEPRWPKVMTEEQSRAVIDNNRWYYETFYPEAL
;
A
#
# COMPACT_ATOMS: atom_id res chain seq x y z
N ILE A 1 -8.53 5.88 -26.35
CA ILE A 1 -7.49 6.47 -25.45
C ILE A 1 -6.84 5.31 -24.73
N MET A 2 -5.51 5.25 -24.78
CA MET A 2 -4.79 4.19 -24.08
C MET A 2 -4.85 4.46 -22.59
N GLN A 3 -5.36 3.50 -21.81
CA GLN A 3 -5.48 3.61 -20.36
C GLN A 3 -4.10 3.65 -19.70
N GLN A 4 -3.87 4.63 -18.81
CA GLN A 4 -2.65 4.75 -18.01
C GLN A 4 -2.84 3.98 -16.71
N LEU A 5 -1.98 3.02 -16.43
CA LEU A 5 -2.02 2.24 -15.21
C LEU A 5 -0.92 2.71 -14.25
N HIS A 6 -1.35 3.14 -13.08
CA HIS A 6 -0.51 3.59 -11.98
C HIS A 6 -0.75 2.74 -10.74
N TYR A 7 0.13 2.83 -9.77
CA TYR A 7 0.12 1.98 -8.59
C TYR A 7 0.10 2.80 -7.31
N CYS A 8 -0.75 2.40 -6.37
CA CYS A 8 -0.73 2.91 -5.00
C CYS A 8 -0.26 1.80 -4.07
N LEU A 9 0.80 2.06 -3.34
CA LEU A 9 1.46 1.12 -2.44
C LEU A 9 1.95 1.83 -1.17
N GLY A 10 2.64 1.12 -0.31
CA GLY A 10 3.17 1.65 0.94
C GLY A 10 2.73 0.83 2.14
N LEU A 11 2.75 1.46 3.31
CA LEU A 11 2.46 0.78 4.56
C LEU A 11 0.94 0.63 4.80
N PRO A 12 0.53 -0.35 5.62
CA PRO A 12 -0.86 -0.47 6.05
C PRO A 12 -1.25 0.67 6.99
N ARG A 13 -2.56 0.88 7.17
CA ARG A 13 -3.11 1.88 8.12
C ARG A 13 -2.69 3.32 7.86
N THR A 14 -2.32 3.64 6.63
CA THR A 14 -1.88 4.96 6.16
C THR A 14 -3.00 5.80 5.55
N ALA A 15 -4.26 5.40 5.72
CA ALA A 15 -5.43 5.99 5.05
C ALA A 15 -5.40 5.88 3.51
N SER A 16 -4.60 4.98 2.94
CA SER A 16 -4.49 4.81 1.49
C SER A 16 -5.83 4.56 0.80
N THR A 17 -6.74 3.81 1.41
CA THR A 17 -8.09 3.59 0.86
C THR A 17 -8.90 4.89 0.81
N LEU A 18 -8.78 5.75 1.81
CA LEU A 18 -9.45 7.06 1.82
C LEU A 18 -8.92 7.96 0.71
N ILE A 19 -7.60 8.02 0.53
CA ILE A 19 -6.97 8.79 -0.55
C ILE A 19 -7.41 8.26 -1.91
N MET A 20 -7.48 6.94 -2.10
CA MET A 20 -8.00 6.34 -3.32
C MET A 20 -9.47 6.72 -3.57
N ASN A 21 -10.32 6.67 -2.55
CA ASN A 21 -11.72 7.08 -2.69
C ASN A 21 -11.87 8.56 -3.08
N ILE A 22 -11.03 9.43 -2.52
CA ILE A 22 -11.01 10.86 -2.89
C ILE A 22 -10.57 11.01 -4.34
N LEU A 23 -9.49 10.38 -4.77
CA LEU A 23 -9.05 10.44 -6.17
C LEU A 23 -10.09 9.88 -7.14
N ASN A 24 -10.86 8.86 -6.74
CA ASN A 24 -11.92 8.26 -7.57
C ASN A 24 -13.12 9.19 -7.84
N GLU A 25 -13.25 10.28 -7.05
CA GLU A 25 -14.24 11.33 -7.32
C GLU A 25 -13.99 12.01 -8.68
N ASN A 26 -12.74 12.11 -9.10
CA ASN A 26 -12.41 12.62 -10.42
C ASN A 26 -12.93 11.67 -11.51
N PRO A 27 -13.77 12.17 -12.47
CA PRO A 27 -14.34 11.33 -13.53
C PRO A 27 -13.28 10.70 -14.43
N ARG A 28 -12.06 11.20 -14.46
CA ARG A 28 -10.94 10.65 -15.25
C ARG A 28 -10.18 9.54 -14.54
N ILE A 29 -10.32 9.40 -13.21
CA ILE A 29 -9.53 8.49 -12.39
C ILE A 29 -10.41 7.37 -11.86
N PHE A 30 -9.98 6.13 -12.08
CA PHE A 30 -10.50 4.94 -11.42
C PHE A 30 -9.50 4.43 -10.38
N THR A 31 -9.98 4.07 -9.21
CA THR A 31 -9.12 3.52 -8.16
C THR A 31 -9.68 2.24 -7.59
N THR A 32 -8.81 1.32 -7.18
CA THR A 32 -9.20 0.14 -6.41
C THR A 32 -8.96 0.36 -4.93
N GLY A 33 -9.80 -0.16 -4.06
CA GLY A 33 -9.57 -0.19 -2.61
C GLY A 33 -8.50 -1.21 -2.22
N THR A 34 -8.47 -2.37 -2.93
CA THR A 34 -7.39 -3.36 -2.96
C THR A 34 -7.32 -4.00 -4.34
N CYS A 35 -6.22 -4.68 -4.65
CA CYS A 35 -6.04 -5.34 -5.94
C CYS A 35 -5.43 -6.74 -5.79
N PRO A 36 -6.03 -7.78 -6.40
CA PRO A 36 -5.53 -9.15 -6.32
C PRO A 36 -4.40 -9.44 -7.31
N MET A 37 -4.08 -8.55 -8.25
CA MET A 37 -3.12 -8.80 -9.32
C MET A 37 -1.73 -9.26 -8.85
N PRO A 38 -1.17 -8.78 -7.72
CA PRO A 38 0.09 -9.34 -7.22
C PRO A 38 0.05 -10.85 -6.98
N TYR A 39 -1.09 -11.39 -6.57
CA TYR A 39 -1.25 -12.85 -6.38
C TYR A 39 -1.26 -13.61 -7.70
N PHE A 40 -1.76 -13.02 -8.79
CA PHE A 40 -1.64 -13.62 -10.12
C PHE A 40 -0.19 -13.65 -10.60
N ILE A 41 0.58 -12.59 -10.34
CA ILE A 41 2.01 -12.56 -10.64
C ILE A 41 2.73 -13.68 -9.89
N ASP A 42 2.44 -13.83 -8.59
CA ASP A 42 3.03 -14.86 -7.74
C ASP A 42 2.70 -16.27 -8.25
N ALA A 43 1.44 -16.53 -8.54
CA ALA A 43 1.00 -17.82 -9.08
C ALA A 43 1.65 -18.14 -10.44
N CYS A 44 1.75 -17.16 -11.34
CA CYS A 44 2.43 -17.34 -12.62
C CYS A 44 3.93 -17.60 -12.44
N LYS A 45 4.59 -16.88 -11.52
CA LYS A 45 6.01 -17.07 -11.19
C LYS A 45 6.25 -18.46 -10.63
N GLN A 46 5.42 -18.92 -9.69
CA GLN A 46 5.53 -20.24 -9.12
C GLN A 46 5.39 -21.31 -10.21
N ARG A 47 4.35 -21.22 -11.05
CA ARG A 47 4.11 -22.21 -12.11
C ARG A 47 5.20 -22.22 -13.17
N SER A 48 5.76 -21.10 -13.54
CA SER A 48 6.87 -21.04 -14.48
C SER A 48 8.15 -21.72 -13.99
N ASN A 49 8.29 -21.91 -12.68
CA ASN A 49 9.41 -22.62 -12.06
C ASN A 49 9.16 -24.12 -11.80
N GLU A 50 7.90 -24.57 -11.87
CA GLU A 50 7.50 -25.94 -11.53
C GLU A 50 7.17 -26.79 -12.77
N VAL A 51 6.68 -26.17 -13.83
CA VAL A 51 6.15 -26.87 -14.99
C VAL A 51 7.26 -27.11 -16.02
N SER A 52 7.45 -28.35 -16.42
CA SER A 52 8.54 -28.79 -17.32
C SER A 52 8.58 -28.05 -18.65
N GLU A 53 7.42 -27.75 -19.21
CA GLU A 53 7.27 -27.02 -20.47
C GLU A 53 7.82 -25.59 -20.38
N PHE A 54 7.69 -24.92 -19.23
CA PHE A 54 8.32 -23.61 -19.01
C PHE A 54 9.82 -23.75 -18.76
N ILE A 55 10.23 -24.77 -17.98
CA ILE A 55 11.64 -25.01 -17.64
C ILE A 55 12.46 -25.35 -18.90
N ALA A 56 11.84 -26.00 -19.87
CA ALA A 56 12.47 -26.41 -21.13
C ALA A 56 12.65 -25.24 -22.14
N LEU A 57 11.99 -24.11 -21.91
CA LEU A 57 12.14 -22.96 -22.79
C LEU A 57 13.50 -22.27 -22.60
N ASP A 58 13.99 -21.64 -23.66
CA ASP A 58 15.08 -20.68 -23.54
C ASP A 58 14.72 -19.58 -22.54
N LYS A 59 15.66 -19.25 -21.64
CA LYS A 59 15.39 -18.33 -20.51
C LYS A 59 15.03 -16.92 -20.95
N ASP A 60 15.63 -16.43 -22.03
CA ASP A 60 15.33 -15.08 -22.53
C ASP A 60 13.96 -15.02 -23.20
N VAL A 61 13.61 -16.09 -23.93
CA VAL A 61 12.29 -16.24 -24.54
C VAL A 61 11.22 -16.35 -23.45
N LEU A 62 11.45 -17.19 -22.43
CA LEU A 62 10.53 -17.34 -21.31
C LEU A 62 10.34 -16.00 -20.59
N HIS A 63 11.42 -15.30 -20.25
CA HIS A 63 11.35 -14.03 -19.54
C HIS A 63 10.56 -12.98 -20.32
N LYS A 64 10.88 -12.77 -21.59
CA LYS A 64 10.17 -11.81 -22.44
C LYS A 64 8.68 -12.15 -22.59
N SER A 65 8.38 -13.43 -22.80
CA SER A 65 7.00 -13.91 -22.93
C SER A 65 6.22 -13.75 -21.63
N TYR A 66 6.83 -14.07 -20.50
CA TYR A 66 6.25 -13.93 -19.17
C TYR A 66 5.91 -12.46 -18.85
N ILE A 67 6.86 -11.55 -19.04
CA ILE A 67 6.64 -10.12 -18.80
C ILE A 67 5.53 -9.57 -19.71
N ASN A 68 5.52 -9.95 -20.99
CA ASN A 68 4.47 -9.51 -21.90
C ASN A 68 3.09 -10.10 -21.55
N PHE A 69 3.03 -11.37 -21.16
CA PHE A 69 1.79 -12.01 -20.70
C PHE A 69 1.22 -11.29 -19.48
N LEU A 70 2.04 -11.03 -18.46
CA LEU A 70 1.60 -10.32 -17.25
C LEU A 70 1.14 -8.90 -17.58
N ARG A 71 1.90 -8.18 -18.41
CA ARG A 71 1.52 -6.83 -18.84
C ARG A 71 0.14 -6.79 -19.50
N GLN A 72 -0.10 -7.67 -20.46
CA GLN A 72 -1.38 -7.72 -21.16
C GLN A 72 -2.52 -8.21 -20.26
N GLY A 73 -2.23 -9.20 -19.40
CA GLY A 73 -3.22 -9.70 -18.43
C GLY A 73 -3.67 -8.65 -17.45
N ILE A 74 -2.73 -7.90 -16.86
CA ILE A 74 -3.05 -6.81 -15.91
C ILE A 74 -3.80 -5.67 -16.63
N LYS A 75 -3.35 -5.30 -17.82
CA LYS A 75 -4.03 -4.29 -18.62
C LYS A 75 -5.47 -4.70 -18.95
N GLY A 76 -5.66 -5.90 -19.50
CA GLY A 76 -7.00 -6.42 -19.83
C GLY A 76 -7.92 -6.55 -18.62
N TRP A 77 -7.35 -6.82 -17.43
CA TRP A 77 -8.10 -6.83 -16.18
C TRP A 77 -8.76 -5.47 -15.90
N PHE A 78 -8.01 -4.37 -16.01
CA PHE A 78 -8.54 -3.04 -15.73
C PHE A 78 -9.40 -2.49 -16.86
N GLU A 79 -9.10 -2.81 -18.11
CA GLU A 79 -9.95 -2.47 -19.27
C GLU A 79 -11.34 -3.10 -19.18
N ALA A 80 -11.45 -4.28 -18.52
CA ALA A 80 -12.76 -4.89 -18.24
C ALA A 80 -13.52 -4.24 -17.08
N MET A 81 -12.84 -3.48 -16.22
CA MET A 81 -13.44 -2.85 -15.03
C MET A 81 -13.88 -1.43 -15.29
N THR A 82 -13.19 -0.68 -16.17
CA THR A 82 -13.44 0.75 -16.38
C THR A 82 -12.91 1.22 -17.72
N ASP A 83 -13.56 2.22 -18.28
CA ASP A 83 -13.13 2.97 -19.48
C ASP A 83 -12.41 4.29 -19.12
N LYS A 84 -12.27 4.60 -17.83
CA LYS A 84 -11.57 5.81 -17.37
C LYS A 84 -10.09 5.77 -17.81
N PRO A 85 -9.54 6.92 -18.25
CA PRO A 85 -8.20 6.97 -18.84
C PRO A 85 -7.06 6.71 -17.84
N ILE A 86 -7.30 6.93 -16.55
CA ILE A 86 -6.30 6.77 -15.48
C ILE A 86 -6.80 5.74 -14.48
N VAL A 87 -5.95 4.77 -14.17
CA VAL A 87 -6.24 3.72 -13.19
C VAL A 87 -5.17 3.71 -12.11
N PHE A 88 -5.58 3.78 -10.85
CA PHE A 88 -4.73 3.46 -9.72
C PHE A 88 -5.06 2.08 -9.17
N SER A 89 -4.16 1.14 -9.37
CA SER A 89 -4.19 -0.17 -8.73
C SER A 89 -3.57 -0.09 -7.35
N LYS A 90 -4.38 -0.23 -6.30
CA LYS A 90 -3.88 -0.17 -4.93
C LYS A 90 -3.64 -1.57 -4.37
N SER A 91 -2.42 -1.85 -3.93
CA SER A 91 -2.08 -2.99 -3.09
C SER A 91 -0.78 -2.75 -2.34
N ARG A 92 -0.70 -3.18 -1.09
CA ARG A 92 0.57 -3.17 -0.34
C ARG A 92 1.61 -4.09 -0.98
N MET A 93 1.18 -5.17 -1.59
CA MET A 93 2.04 -6.14 -2.26
C MET A 93 2.71 -5.57 -3.52
N TRP A 94 2.24 -4.46 -4.07
CA TRP A 94 2.96 -3.81 -5.17
C TRP A 94 4.38 -3.39 -4.80
N ALA A 95 4.69 -3.19 -3.52
CA ALA A 95 6.04 -2.94 -3.05
C ALA A 95 7.01 -4.09 -3.35
N GLU A 96 6.53 -5.33 -3.36
CA GLU A 96 7.33 -6.53 -3.70
C GLU A 96 7.42 -6.76 -5.21
N TYR A 97 6.36 -6.41 -5.93
CA TYR A 97 6.22 -6.67 -7.36
C TYR A 97 6.49 -5.45 -8.24
N PHE A 98 6.92 -4.31 -7.66
CA PHE A 98 7.18 -3.12 -8.46
C PHE A 98 8.25 -3.32 -9.56
N PRO A 99 9.28 -4.18 -9.42
CA PRO A 99 10.20 -4.42 -10.52
C PRO A 99 9.51 -4.98 -11.75
N HIS A 100 8.49 -5.83 -11.57
CA HIS A 100 7.68 -6.35 -12.68
C HIS A 100 6.84 -5.23 -13.31
N THR A 101 6.12 -4.46 -12.49
CA THR A 101 5.26 -3.38 -12.98
C THR A 101 6.07 -2.29 -13.69
N PHE A 102 7.27 -1.99 -13.20
CA PHE A 102 8.19 -1.06 -13.85
C PHE A 102 8.71 -1.61 -15.19
N ALA A 103 8.95 -2.92 -15.27
CA ALA A 103 9.31 -3.59 -16.54
C ALA A 103 8.13 -3.64 -17.51
N PHE A 104 6.87 -3.65 -17.03
CA PHE A 104 5.70 -3.63 -17.90
C PHE A 104 5.51 -2.28 -18.59
N ASP A 105 5.65 -1.20 -17.83
CA ASP A 105 5.53 0.18 -18.32
C ASP A 105 6.39 1.11 -17.47
N PRO A 106 7.54 1.55 -18.00
CA PRO A 106 8.43 2.48 -17.30
C PRO A 106 7.82 3.88 -17.09
N ASN A 107 6.69 4.20 -17.74
CA ASN A 107 5.96 5.45 -17.50
C ASN A 107 4.92 5.35 -16.38
N SER A 108 4.71 4.16 -15.83
CA SER A 108 3.82 4.00 -14.67
C SER A 108 4.30 4.84 -13.50
N LYS A 109 3.35 5.42 -12.78
CA LYS A 109 3.60 6.24 -11.60
C LYS A 109 3.22 5.48 -10.32
N TYR A 110 3.96 5.72 -9.24
CA TYR A 110 3.85 5.01 -7.97
C TYR A 110 3.60 5.99 -6.84
N LEU A 111 2.37 5.99 -6.32
CA LEU A 111 2.00 6.73 -5.12
C LEU A 111 2.33 5.87 -3.89
N VAL A 112 3.36 6.26 -3.17
CA VAL A 112 3.83 5.54 -1.97
C VAL A 112 3.34 6.26 -0.73
N ILE A 113 2.45 5.62 0.04
CA ILE A 113 1.87 6.26 1.22
C ILE A 113 2.55 5.74 2.48
N LEU A 114 3.09 6.67 3.25
CA LEU A 114 3.85 6.45 4.48
C LEU A 114 3.09 7.03 5.68
N ARG A 115 3.41 6.53 6.87
CA ARG A 115 2.91 7.05 8.14
C ARG A 115 3.88 6.71 9.25
N ASP A 116 3.90 7.50 10.32
CA ASP A 116 4.65 7.19 11.52
C ASP A 116 4.33 5.76 12.02
N LEU A 117 5.37 4.93 12.19
CA LEU A 117 5.19 3.53 12.56
C LEU A 117 4.50 3.36 13.90
N ARG A 118 4.72 4.29 14.84
CA ARG A 118 4.06 4.29 16.14
C ARG A 118 2.54 4.36 16.00
N ASP A 119 2.05 5.21 15.10
CA ASP A 119 0.62 5.35 14.82
C ASP A 119 0.03 4.15 14.09
N ILE A 120 0.81 3.51 13.21
CA ILE A 120 0.42 2.27 12.56
C ILE A 120 0.28 1.16 13.60
N ILE A 121 1.27 1.01 14.49
CA ILE A 121 1.28 0.02 15.57
C ILE A 121 0.08 0.24 16.51
N CYS A 122 -0.17 1.49 16.93
CA CYS A 122 -1.35 1.81 17.74
C CYS A 122 -2.67 1.45 17.05
N SER A 123 -2.72 1.60 15.73
CA SER A 123 -3.89 1.17 14.96
C SER A 123 -4.06 -0.36 14.97
N PHE A 124 -2.96 -1.12 14.90
CA PHE A 124 -3.01 -2.59 14.99
C PHE A 124 -3.36 -3.06 16.40
N GLU A 125 -2.78 -2.46 17.43
CA GLU A 125 -3.14 -2.76 18.82
C GLU A 125 -4.64 -2.58 19.07
N SER A 126 -5.19 -1.45 18.64
CA SER A 126 -6.64 -1.19 18.74
C SER A 126 -7.48 -2.26 18.03
N LEU A 127 -7.01 -2.78 16.88
CA LEU A 127 -7.70 -3.84 16.15
C LEU A 127 -7.54 -5.20 16.82
N SER A 128 -6.36 -5.52 17.35
CA SER A 128 -6.12 -6.80 18.02
C SER A 128 -6.99 -6.95 19.28
N TRP A 129 -7.22 -5.89 20.02
CA TRP A 129 -8.14 -5.87 21.16
C TRP A 129 -9.60 -5.98 20.74
N LYS A 130 -9.96 -5.30 19.65
CA LYS A 130 -11.34 -5.32 19.14
C LYS A 130 -11.72 -6.65 18.50
N TYR A 131 -10.75 -7.31 17.88
CA TYR A 131 -10.92 -8.57 17.14
C TYR A 131 -9.87 -9.60 17.56
N PRO A 132 -9.94 -10.11 18.79
CA PRO A 132 -8.91 -10.99 19.37
C PRO A 132 -8.76 -12.33 18.64
N GLN A 133 -9.75 -12.74 17.85
CA GLN A 133 -9.69 -13.95 17.04
C GLN A 133 -8.77 -13.83 15.81
N VAL A 134 -8.30 -12.63 15.52
CA VAL A 134 -7.40 -12.38 14.40
C VAL A 134 -5.96 -12.42 14.88
N ASN A 135 -5.18 -13.34 14.32
CA ASN A 135 -3.75 -13.39 14.55
C ASN A 135 -3.04 -12.53 13.50
N TYR A 136 -2.39 -11.45 13.92
CA TYR A 136 -1.64 -10.54 13.04
C TYR A 136 -0.18 -10.96 12.83
N SER A 137 0.29 -11.96 13.55
CA SER A 137 1.63 -12.53 13.43
C SER A 137 1.56 -14.01 13.09
N ALA A 138 2.44 -14.47 12.24
CA ALA A 138 2.42 -15.80 11.66
C ALA A 138 3.21 -16.85 12.46
N GLY A 139 3.50 -16.67 13.72
CA GLY A 139 4.51 -17.49 14.36
C GLY A 139 4.14 -18.33 15.56
N ASP A 140 3.10 -18.00 16.29
CA ASP A 140 2.79 -18.66 17.55
C ASP A 140 1.41 -19.32 17.58
N ASN A 141 1.36 -20.52 18.15
CA ASN A 141 0.09 -21.25 18.45
C ASN A 141 -0.76 -20.56 19.53
N LYS A 142 -0.30 -19.41 20.06
CA LYS A 142 -1.06 -18.59 21.01
C LYS A 142 -1.71 -17.42 20.30
N PRO A 143 -2.91 -17.02 20.71
CA PRO A 143 -3.53 -15.79 20.20
C PRO A 143 -2.60 -14.61 20.42
N PHE A 144 -2.22 -13.93 19.38
CA PHE A 144 -1.23 -12.84 19.39
C PHE A 144 -1.54 -11.74 20.41
N HIS A 145 -2.85 -11.43 20.62
CA HIS A 145 -3.29 -10.44 21.60
C HIS A 145 -2.96 -10.81 23.06
N GLN A 146 -2.63 -12.10 23.34
CA GLN A 146 -2.24 -12.57 24.68
C GLN A 146 -0.73 -12.46 24.94
N ALA A 147 0.07 -12.17 23.91
CA ALA A 147 1.49 -11.91 24.07
C ALA A 147 1.71 -10.56 24.80
N PRO A 148 2.85 -10.36 25.48
CA PRO A 148 3.21 -9.07 26.03
C PRO A 148 3.15 -7.95 24.99
N VAL A 149 2.72 -6.76 25.39
CA VAL A 149 2.52 -5.63 24.46
C VAL A 149 3.83 -5.23 23.76
N ASP A 150 4.94 -5.22 24.47
CA ASP A 150 6.24 -4.86 23.89
C ASP A 150 6.68 -5.86 22.83
N TYR A 151 6.48 -7.15 23.08
CA TYR A 151 6.72 -8.20 22.09
C TYR A 151 5.84 -8.00 20.83
N ARG A 152 4.55 -7.69 21.02
CA ARG A 152 3.67 -7.45 19.86
C ARG A 152 4.11 -6.24 19.05
N MET A 153 4.49 -5.14 19.73
CA MET A 153 4.96 -3.91 19.06
C MET A 153 6.21 -4.16 18.24
N GLU A 154 7.14 -4.94 18.77
CA GLU A 154 8.33 -5.36 18.04
C GLU A 154 7.98 -6.22 16.82
N MET A 155 7.15 -7.25 17.02
CA MET A 155 6.80 -8.21 15.98
C MET A 155 6.05 -7.58 14.80
N TYR A 156 5.27 -6.53 15.00
CA TYR A 156 4.63 -5.83 13.87
C TYR A 156 5.63 -5.33 12.82
N CYS A 157 6.81 -4.91 13.24
CA CYS A 157 7.84 -4.39 12.32
C CYS A 157 8.87 -5.46 11.91
N THR A 158 9.22 -6.38 12.79
CA THR A 158 10.32 -7.35 12.58
C THR A 158 9.86 -8.62 11.87
N ASP A 159 8.61 -9.05 12.07
CA ASP A 159 8.08 -10.22 11.38
C ASP A 159 7.81 -9.88 9.90
N THR A 160 8.70 -10.39 9.03
CA THR A 160 8.61 -10.20 7.57
C THR A 160 7.37 -10.80 6.92
N MET A 161 6.60 -11.61 7.64
CA MET A 161 5.32 -12.16 7.19
C MET A 161 4.13 -11.35 7.71
N SER A 162 4.35 -10.43 8.64
CA SER A 162 3.31 -9.58 9.20
C SER A 162 2.75 -8.58 8.18
N LEU A 163 1.57 -8.03 8.47
CA LEU A 163 0.93 -7.04 7.60
C LEU A 163 1.71 -5.73 7.48
N LEU A 164 2.51 -5.38 8.49
CA LEU A 164 3.37 -4.20 8.49
C LEU A 164 4.80 -4.55 8.08
N GLY A 165 5.39 -5.56 8.69
CA GLY A 165 6.79 -5.91 8.46
C GLY A 165 7.07 -6.26 7.00
N ARG A 166 6.19 -7.02 6.35
CA ARG A 166 6.36 -7.40 4.95
C ARG A 166 6.54 -6.19 4.02
N PRO A 167 5.63 -5.22 3.94
CA PRO A 167 5.85 -4.02 3.12
C PRO A 167 6.97 -3.12 3.66
N LEU A 168 7.20 -3.06 4.97
CA LEU A 168 8.26 -2.26 5.58
C LEU A 168 9.64 -2.73 5.12
N HIS A 169 9.88 -4.05 5.08
CA HIS A 169 11.15 -4.62 4.64
C HIS A 169 11.42 -4.48 3.13
N THR A 170 10.41 -4.19 2.32
CA THR A 170 10.58 -3.94 0.88
C THR A 170 10.88 -2.47 0.57
N LEU A 171 10.54 -1.54 1.48
CA LEU A 171 10.69 -0.10 1.25
C LEU A 171 12.13 0.34 0.93
N PRO A 172 13.20 -0.15 1.58
CA PRO A 172 14.55 0.30 1.27
C PRO A 172 14.91 0.16 -0.21
N HIS A 173 14.60 -0.99 -0.81
CA HIS A 173 14.82 -1.20 -2.24
C HIS A 173 13.96 -0.28 -3.11
N LEU A 174 12.69 -0.13 -2.77
CA LEU A 174 11.80 0.78 -3.48
C LEU A 174 12.30 2.23 -3.44
N ILE A 175 12.81 2.69 -2.30
CA ILE A 175 13.34 4.05 -2.15
C ILE A 175 14.60 4.27 -3.00
N GLU A 176 15.49 3.28 -3.08
CA GLU A 176 16.66 3.38 -3.96
C GLU A 176 16.27 3.52 -5.44
N VAL A 177 15.26 2.79 -5.89
CA VAL A 177 14.74 2.95 -7.25
C VAL A 177 14.02 4.28 -7.42
N ALA A 178 13.27 4.73 -6.43
CA ALA A 178 12.59 6.03 -6.46
C ALA A 178 13.58 7.21 -6.56
N LYS A 179 14.72 7.15 -5.89
CA LYS A 179 15.80 8.16 -6.02
C LYS A 179 16.35 8.25 -7.44
N GLN A 180 16.42 7.11 -8.13
CA GLN A 180 16.91 7.05 -9.52
C GLN A 180 15.85 7.47 -10.54
N ASN A 181 14.56 7.38 -10.18
CA ASN A 181 13.41 7.66 -11.05
C ASN A 181 12.39 8.59 -10.36
N PRO A 182 12.79 9.81 -9.96
CA PRO A 182 11.96 10.67 -9.11
C PRO A 182 10.65 11.09 -9.77
N SER A 183 10.58 11.16 -11.09
CA SER A 183 9.33 11.49 -11.81
C SER A 183 8.25 10.41 -11.72
N ASN A 184 8.65 9.16 -11.45
CA ASN A 184 7.73 8.04 -11.35
C ASN A 184 7.16 7.85 -9.94
N PHE A 185 7.78 8.42 -8.89
CA PHE A 185 7.40 8.17 -7.53
C PHE A 185 6.96 9.43 -6.80
N PHE A 186 5.83 9.34 -6.09
CA PHE A 186 5.36 10.37 -5.18
C PHE A 186 5.27 9.79 -3.77
N LEU A 187 6.09 10.30 -2.86
CA LEU A 187 6.09 9.90 -1.45
C LEU A 187 5.10 10.78 -0.69
N CYS A 188 4.00 10.19 -0.24
CA CYS A 188 2.95 10.88 0.49
C CYS A 188 2.98 10.47 1.96
N LYS A 189 3.38 11.38 2.85
CA LYS A 189 3.21 11.18 4.29
C LYS A 189 1.74 11.40 4.67
N HIS A 190 1.17 10.46 5.40
CA HIS A 190 -0.20 10.57 5.91
C HIS A 190 -0.39 11.86 6.71
N GLU A 191 0.59 12.24 7.49
CA GLU A 191 0.57 13.45 8.33
C GLU A 191 0.41 14.70 7.48
N HIS A 192 1.15 14.85 6.38
CA HIS A 192 1.02 15.99 5.46
C HIS A 192 -0.35 15.99 4.77
N PHE A 193 -0.82 14.82 4.32
CA PHE A 193 -2.16 14.73 3.77
C PHE A 193 -3.24 15.09 4.79
N ASN A 194 -3.07 14.69 6.04
CA ASN A 194 -4.00 14.99 7.12
C ASN A 194 -4.04 16.47 7.50
N GLU A 195 -2.88 17.14 7.44
CA GLU A 195 -2.77 18.57 7.72
C GLU A 195 -3.30 19.43 6.56
N GLU A 196 -2.85 19.15 5.35
CA GLU A 196 -3.12 19.93 4.15
C GLU A 196 -3.57 19.06 2.98
N PRO A 197 -4.78 18.47 3.05
CA PRO A 197 -5.25 17.53 2.04
C PRO A 197 -5.37 18.15 0.65
N ARG A 198 -5.81 19.42 0.54
CA ARG A 198 -5.94 20.11 -0.75
C ARG A 198 -4.57 20.31 -1.40
N VAL A 199 -3.58 20.77 -0.67
CA VAL A 199 -2.23 20.98 -1.17
C VAL A 199 -1.59 19.66 -1.59
N THR A 200 -1.77 18.61 -0.78
CA THR A 200 -1.25 17.27 -1.12
C THR A 200 -1.88 16.73 -2.40
N LEU A 201 -3.19 16.89 -2.59
CA LEU A 201 -3.86 16.46 -3.82
C LEU A 201 -3.44 17.28 -5.04
N GLN A 202 -3.28 18.60 -4.90
CA GLN A 202 -2.74 19.45 -5.97
C GLN A 202 -1.35 18.98 -6.42
N ASN A 203 -0.47 18.66 -5.46
CA ASN A 203 0.85 18.10 -5.76
C ASN A 203 0.77 16.72 -6.45
N ILE A 204 -0.20 15.88 -6.06
CA ILE A 204 -0.45 14.60 -6.74
C ILE A 204 -0.91 14.84 -8.17
N TYR A 205 -1.84 15.77 -8.44
CA TYR A 205 -2.28 16.10 -9.80
C TYR A 205 -1.16 16.69 -10.64
N GLN A 206 -0.35 17.59 -10.08
CA GLN A 206 0.82 18.12 -10.77
C GLN A 206 1.81 17.02 -11.15
N TRP A 207 2.08 16.09 -10.22
CA TRP A 207 2.95 14.94 -10.49
C TRP A 207 2.36 14.00 -11.53
N LEU A 208 1.04 13.82 -11.57
CA LEU A 208 0.33 13.04 -12.60
C LEU A 208 0.32 13.75 -13.96
N GLU A 209 0.65 15.04 -14.01
CA GLU A 209 0.51 15.91 -15.20
C GLU A 209 -0.96 16.04 -15.62
N GLU A 210 -1.88 15.99 -14.64
CA GLU A 210 -3.32 16.12 -14.81
C GLU A 210 -3.82 17.48 -14.27
N PRO A 211 -4.89 18.03 -14.85
CA PRO A 211 -5.54 19.22 -14.30
C PRO A 211 -6.03 18.96 -12.87
N ASN A 212 -5.92 20.01 -12.03
CA ASN A 212 -6.49 19.96 -10.69
C ASN A 212 -7.99 19.66 -10.74
N PHE A 213 -8.44 18.88 -9.77
CA PHE A 213 -9.85 18.59 -9.54
C PHE A 213 -10.22 19.00 -8.11
N GLU A 214 -11.34 19.70 -7.97
CA GLU A 214 -11.85 20.10 -6.65
C GLU A 214 -12.65 18.97 -6.03
N HIS A 215 -12.20 18.53 -4.85
CA HIS A 215 -12.77 17.41 -4.11
C HIS A 215 -13.74 17.88 -3.01
N ASP A 216 -14.85 17.15 -2.85
CA ASP A 216 -15.77 17.32 -1.72
C ASP A 216 -15.39 16.44 -0.55
N PHE A 217 -14.64 16.99 0.41
CA PHE A 217 -14.19 16.26 1.59
C PHE A 217 -15.31 15.95 2.60
N ASP A 218 -16.48 16.52 2.43
CA ASP A 218 -17.65 16.23 3.26
C ASP A 218 -18.50 15.08 2.72
N ASN A 219 -18.37 14.73 1.42
CA ASN A 219 -19.14 13.69 0.78
C ASN A 219 -18.25 12.80 -0.10
N ILE A 220 -17.23 12.19 0.50
CA ILE A 220 -16.30 11.30 -0.21
C ILE A 220 -17.07 10.06 -0.68
N PRO A 221 -17.09 9.77 -1.99
CA PRO A 221 -17.78 8.60 -2.53
C PRO A 221 -17.05 7.33 -2.11
N LYS A 222 -17.76 6.22 -2.05
CA LYS A 222 -17.12 4.91 -2.06
C LYS A 222 -16.64 4.63 -3.49
N SER A 223 -15.52 3.91 -3.61
CA SER A 223 -15.07 3.44 -4.91
C SER A 223 -16.17 2.63 -5.60
N ASP A 224 -16.30 2.79 -6.92
CA ASP A 224 -17.20 1.96 -7.75
C ASP A 224 -16.80 0.49 -7.74
N TYR A 225 -15.55 0.20 -7.37
CA TYR A 225 -15.06 -1.14 -7.11
C TYR A 225 -15.51 -1.58 -5.72
N TYR A 226 -16.57 -2.38 -5.69
CA TYR A 226 -17.14 -2.89 -4.46
C TYR A 226 -16.36 -4.11 -3.96
N GLU A 227 -15.73 -3.95 -2.80
CA GLU A 227 -15.14 -5.05 -2.05
C GLU A 227 -16.13 -5.56 -1.00
N HIS A 228 -16.38 -6.86 -1.00
CA HIS A 228 -17.16 -7.50 0.04
C HIS A 228 -16.32 -7.61 1.33
N ASP A 229 -16.41 -6.63 2.21
CA ASP A 229 -15.72 -6.60 3.52
C ASP A 229 -15.92 -7.88 4.34
N THR A 230 -17.05 -8.58 4.13
CA THR A 230 -17.37 -9.84 4.80
C THR A 230 -16.40 -10.97 4.45
N VAL A 231 -15.73 -10.92 3.29
CA VAL A 231 -14.72 -11.91 2.88
C VAL A 231 -13.46 -11.80 3.74
N TYR A 232 -13.10 -10.58 4.14
CA TYR A 232 -11.96 -10.34 5.03
C TYR A 232 -12.25 -10.68 6.48
N ARG A 233 -13.49 -11.11 6.80
CA ARG A 233 -14.01 -11.39 8.15
C ARG A 233 -13.68 -10.21 9.07
N SER A 234 -13.30 -10.39 10.27
CA SER A 234 -12.95 -9.30 11.18
C SER A 234 -11.59 -8.66 10.93
N LEU A 235 -10.81 -9.13 9.94
CA LEU A 235 -9.43 -8.69 9.71
C LEU A 235 -9.31 -7.24 9.30
N VAL A 236 -10.27 -6.75 8.53
CA VAL A 236 -10.12 -5.41 7.97
C VAL A 236 -11.51 -4.79 7.74
N TYR A 237 -12.14 -4.31 8.79
CA TYR A 237 -13.23 -3.37 8.58
C TYR A 237 -12.64 -2.06 8.07
N HIS A 238 -12.55 -1.95 6.76
CA HIS A 238 -12.28 -0.68 6.08
C HIS A 238 -13.54 0.19 6.10
N LYS A 239 -13.99 0.57 7.27
CA LYS A 239 -14.96 1.66 7.37
C LYS A 239 -14.23 2.95 7.01
N THR A 240 -14.05 3.17 5.72
CA THR A 240 -13.69 4.49 5.22
C THR A 240 -14.87 5.41 5.50
N GLY A 241 -14.59 6.50 6.22
CA GLY A 241 -15.61 7.52 6.43
C GLY A 241 -15.97 8.18 5.09
N THR A 242 -17.18 8.70 5.02
CA THR A 242 -17.62 9.55 3.90
C THR A 242 -17.19 11.01 4.04
N LYS A 243 -16.44 11.32 5.11
CA LYS A 243 -15.93 12.66 5.39
C LYS A 243 -14.46 12.58 5.81
N LEU A 244 -13.68 13.51 5.29
CA LEU A 244 -12.32 13.71 5.77
C LEU A 244 -12.36 14.34 7.17
N LYS A 245 -11.64 13.74 8.10
CA LYS A 245 -11.50 14.26 9.46
C LYS A 245 -10.02 14.39 9.77
N LYS A 246 -9.62 15.54 10.31
CA LYS A 246 -8.28 15.70 10.85
C LYS A 246 -8.10 14.73 12.02
N LEU A 247 -7.03 13.96 11.98
CA LEU A 247 -6.71 12.96 12.98
C LEU A 247 -5.48 13.41 13.77
N GLU A 248 -5.59 13.41 15.08
CA GLU A 248 -4.45 13.58 15.96
C GLU A 248 -3.63 12.28 16.06
N PRO A 249 -2.31 12.37 16.25
CA PRO A 249 -1.48 11.21 16.54
C PRO A 249 -2.02 10.43 17.74
N ARG A 250 -2.06 9.12 17.63
CA ARG A 250 -2.56 8.24 18.70
C ARG A 250 -1.48 7.81 19.66
N TRP A 251 -0.27 7.65 19.14
CA TRP A 251 0.84 7.08 19.88
C TRP A 251 1.14 7.81 21.21
N PRO A 252 1.02 9.15 21.34
CA PRO A 252 1.30 9.81 22.62
C PRO A 252 0.31 9.44 23.74
N LYS A 253 -0.85 8.89 23.37
CA LYS A 253 -1.90 8.48 24.33
C LYS A 253 -1.90 6.98 24.60
N VAL A 254 -1.17 6.18 23.81
CA VAL A 254 -1.24 4.71 23.80
C VAL A 254 0.10 4.08 24.20
N MET A 255 1.21 4.67 23.78
CA MET A 255 2.55 4.17 24.06
C MET A 255 3.18 4.90 25.25
N THR A 256 4.01 4.19 26.02
CA THR A 256 4.96 4.81 26.93
C THR A 256 6.10 5.46 26.15
N GLU A 257 6.86 6.35 26.78
CA GLU A 257 8.08 6.93 26.17
C GLU A 257 9.09 5.84 25.78
N GLU A 258 9.24 4.82 26.61
CA GLU A 258 10.13 3.69 26.37
C GLU A 258 9.71 2.89 25.14
N GLN A 259 8.41 2.57 25.02
CA GLN A 259 7.86 1.88 23.86
C GLN A 259 8.02 2.71 22.57
N SER A 260 7.73 4.01 22.64
CA SER A 260 7.91 4.93 21.52
C SER A 260 9.36 4.96 21.04
N ARG A 261 10.31 5.04 22.00
CA ARG A 261 11.74 5.04 21.69
C ARG A 261 12.19 3.70 21.10
N ALA A 262 11.74 2.57 21.66
CA ALA A 262 12.03 1.25 21.12
C ALA A 262 11.56 1.08 19.65
N VAL A 263 10.38 1.59 19.30
CA VAL A 263 9.90 1.57 17.91
C VAL A 263 10.83 2.38 17.00
N ILE A 264 11.27 3.55 17.45
CA ILE A 264 12.18 4.41 16.68
C ILE A 264 13.54 3.72 16.52
N ASP A 265 14.14 3.23 17.59
CA ASP A 265 15.48 2.65 17.59
C ASP A 265 15.54 1.35 16.77
N ASN A 266 14.52 0.49 16.87
CA ASN A 266 14.42 -0.74 16.09
C ASN A 266 14.18 -0.49 14.59
N ASN A 267 13.67 0.69 14.24
CA ASN A 267 13.38 1.08 12.85
C ASN A 267 14.10 2.39 12.46
N ARG A 268 15.28 2.60 12.98
CA ARG A 268 16.04 3.85 12.89
C ARG A 268 16.17 4.35 11.45
N TRP A 269 16.51 3.46 10.51
CA TRP A 269 16.61 3.77 9.09
C TRP A 269 15.35 4.43 8.52
N TYR A 270 14.16 3.98 8.98
CA TYR A 270 12.87 4.51 8.54
C TYR A 270 12.68 5.94 9.04
N TYR A 271 13.00 6.17 10.31
CA TYR A 271 12.90 7.51 10.90
C TYR A 271 13.95 8.46 10.33
N GLU A 272 15.21 8.05 10.19
CA GLU A 272 16.25 8.85 9.54
C GLU A 272 15.87 9.24 8.09
N THR A 273 15.16 8.37 7.39
CA THR A 273 14.77 8.62 6.00
C THR A 273 13.53 9.50 5.90
N PHE A 274 12.51 9.26 6.72
CA PHE A 274 11.20 9.87 6.53
C PHE A 274 10.74 10.78 7.67
N TYR A 275 11.23 10.58 8.88
CA TYR A 275 10.77 11.30 10.08
C TYR A 275 11.95 11.72 10.96
N PRO A 276 12.98 12.44 10.40
CA PRO A 276 14.15 12.84 11.17
C PRO A 276 13.80 13.74 12.38
N GLU A 277 12.65 14.43 12.32
CA GLU A 277 12.12 15.22 13.41
C GLU A 277 11.68 14.41 14.64
N ALA A 278 11.59 13.08 14.53
CA ALA A 278 11.23 12.20 15.63
C ALA A 278 12.45 11.59 16.37
N LEU A 279 13.67 11.81 15.86
CA LEU A 279 14.92 11.35 16.46
C LEU A 279 15.38 12.32 17.54
#